data_f8d55b349d14556ea477a0962e55271b
#
_entry.id   f8d55b349d14556ea477a0962e55271b
#
_cell.length_a   1.000
_cell.length_b   1.000
_cell.length_c   1.000
_cell.angle_alpha   90.00
_cell.angle_beta   90.00
_cell.angle_gamma   90.00
#
_symmetry.space_group_name_H-M   'P 1'
#
loop_
_entity.id
_entity.type
_entity.pdbx_description
1 polymer ?
#
loop_
_entity_poly.entity_id
_entity_poly.type
_entity_poly.pdbx_seq_one_letter_code
_entity_poly.pdbx_strand_id
1 'polypeptide(L)'
;MTSRAPDAEEISVVLVGSFNPGIFHPEWFRRQEILLPQEADEAKVQLISPEVTEVRFLDMKLAVFPDRFLIETHDASRAEKLQDVVINVLARLPHTPVTACGLNNAL
;
A
#
# COMPACT_ATOMS: atom_id res chain seq x y z
N MET A 1 15.31 -26.04 -5.60
CA MET A 1 15.04 -25.56 -5.63
C MET A 1 15.06 -24.97 -5.76
N THR A 2 15.17 -24.87 -5.86
CA THR A 2 15.08 -24.17 -6.03
C THR A 2 14.65 -23.40 -6.04
N SER A 3 14.44 -23.82 -6.08
CA SER A 3 14.02 -22.85 -6.29
C SER A 3 13.75 -21.72 -5.65
N ARG A 4 14.34 -21.43 -5.03
CA ARG A 4 14.16 -20.19 -4.42
C ARG A 4 14.39 -19.16 -5.44
N ALA A 5 13.43 -18.91 -6.17
CA ALA A 5 13.50 -17.92 -7.22
C ALA A 5 13.50 -16.51 -6.62
N PRO A 6 14.18 -15.54 -7.27
CA PRO A 6 14.11 -14.14 -6.83
C PRO A 6 12.70 -13.58 -6.78
N ASP A 7 11.78 -14.08 -7.60
CA ASP A 7 10.40 -13.65 -7.59
C ASP A 7 9.64 -14.13 -6.35
N ALA A 8 10.27 -14.97 -5.53
CA ALA A 8 9.72 -15.33 -4.23
C ALA A 8 9.94 -14.24 -3.19
N GLU A 9 10.75 -13.23 -3.50
CA GLU A 9 10.91 -12.09 -2.60
C GLU A 9 9.61 -11.35 -2.41
N GLU A 10 9.36 -10.97 -1.17
CA GLU A 10 8.20 -10.16 -0.84
C GLU A 10 8.65 -9.05 0.09
N ILE A 11 8.22 -7.84 -0.23
CA ILE A 11 8.50 -6.65 0.59
C ILE A 11 7.16 -6.09 1.00
N SER A 12 6.97 -5.87 2.29
CA SER A 12 5.73 -5.31 2.79
C SER A 12 5.97 -4.33 3.92
N VAL A 13 5.06 -3.37 4.04
CA VAL A 13 5.04 -2.41 5.14
C VAL A 13 3.67 -2.52 5.80
N VAL A 14 3.67 -2.64 7.12
CA VAL A 14 2.45 -2.67 7.92
C VAL A 14 2.48 -1.49 8.88
N LEU A 15 1.43 -0.68 8.84
CA LEU A 15 1.22 0.40 9.79
C LEU A 15 0.05 -0.01 10.67
N VAL A 16 0.25 0.03 11.98
CA VAL A 16 -0.81 -0.24 12.96
C VAL A 16 -1.26 1.09 13.53
N GLY A 17 -2.57 1.31 13.53
CA GLY A 17 -3.11 2.58 13.99
C GLY A 17 -4.61 2.61 13.80
N SER A 18 -5.13 3.79 13.51
CA SER A 18 -6.56 3.97 13.27
C SER A 18 -6.73 4.57 11.89
N PHE A 19 -7.36 3.83 10.99
CA PHE A 19 -7.50 4.22 9.59
C PHE A 19 -8.96 4.22 9.16
N ASN A 20 -9.24 4.96 8.11
CA ASN A 20 -10.54 4.94 7.45
C ASN A 20 -10.37 4.26 6.08
N PRO A 21 -10.69 2.97 5.96
CA PRO A 21 -10.46 2.26 4.69
C PRO A 21 -11.13 2.90 3.50
N GLY A 22 -12.29 3.50 3.68
CA GLY A 22 -13.09 4.02 2.57
C GLY A 22 -12.47 5.17 1.81
N ILE A 23 -11.43 5.82 2.32
CA ILE A 23 -10.80 6.92 1.60
C ILE A 23 -9.72 6.44 0.62
N PHE A 24 -9.22 5.21 0.78
CA PHE A 24 -8.03 4.73 0.06
C PHE A 24 -8.40 4.11 -1.29
N HIS A 25 -9.04 4.87 -2.17
CA HIS A 25 -9.30 4.42 -3.53
C HIS A 25 -8.39 5.18 -4.51
N PRO A 26 -8.25 4.70 -5.76
CA PRO A 26 -7.29 5.29 -6.70
C PRO A 26 -7.45 6.78 -6.92
N GLU A 27 -8.68 7.28 -6.91
CA GLU A 27 -8.95 8.70 -7.12
C GLU A 27 -8.38 9.55 -5.99
N TRP A 28 -8.43 9.05 -4.76
CA TRP A 28 -7.83 9.77 -3.62
C TRP A 28 -6.31 9.87 -3.81
N PHE A 29 -5.66 8.76 -4.21
CA PHE A 29 -4.22 8.76 -4.45
C PHE A 29 -3.84 9.73 -5.56
N ARG A 30 -4.66 9.81 -6.60
CA ARG A 30 -4.42 10.76 -7.69
C ARG A 30 -4.56 12.22 -7.21
N ARG A 31 -5.60 12.52 -6.45
CA ARG A 31 -5.83 13.87 -5.94
C ARG A 31 -4.75 14.32 -4.99
N GLN A 32 -4.18 13.39 -4.23
CA GLN A 32 -3.09 13.70 -3.30
C GLN A 32 -1.73 13.69 -3.99
N GLU A 33 -1.71 13.44 -5.30
CA GLU A 33 -0.49 13.40 -6.10
C GLU A 33 0.48 12.30 -5.65
N ILE A 34 -0.06 11.24 -5.05
CA ILE A 34 0.72 10.06 -4.68
C ILE A 34 0.88 9.16 -5.89
N LEU A 35 -0.16 9.08 -6.74
CA LEU A 35 -0.12 8.37 -8.00
C LEU A 35 -0.33 9.35 -9.15
N LEU A 36 0.34 9.11 -10.26
CA LEU A 36 0.08 9.84 -11.50
C LEU A 36 -1.31 9.47 -12.03
N PRO A 37 -1.94 10.35 -12.83
CA PRO A 37 -3.28 10.03 -13.35
C PRO A 37 -3.36 8.69 -14.07
N GLN A 38 -2.37 8.34 -14.89
CA GLN A 38 -2.38 7.06 -15.59
C GLN A 38 -2.18 5.89 -14.63
N GLU A 39 -1.42 6.08 -13.56
CA GLU A 39 -1.23 5.04 -12.57
C GLU A 39 -2.53 4.76 -11.83
N ALA A 40 -3.27 5.81 -11.50
CA ALA A 40 -4.57 5.67 -10.85
C ALA A 40 -5.58 5.02 -11.78
N ASP A 41 -5.54 5.36 -13.08
CA ASP A 41 -6.45 4.78 -14.06
C ASP A 41 -6.22 3.29 -14.24
N GLU A 42 -4.97 2.84 -14.11
CA GLU A 42 -4.62 1.43 -14.25
C GLU A 42 -4.81 0.64 -12.96
N ALA A 43 -5.07 1.31 -11.86
CA ALA A 43 -5.28 0.65 -10.57
C ALA A 43 -6.55 -0.19 -10.62
N LYS A 44 -6.52 -1.33 -9.92
CA LYS A 44 -7.66 -2.24 -9.86
C LYS A 44 -8.19 -2.29 -8.45
N VAL A 45 -9.46 -1.89 -8.31
CA VAL A 45 -10.15 -1.94 -7.03
C VAL A 45 -10.71 -3.34 -6.85
N GLN A 46 -10.27 -4.02 -5.78
CA GLN A 46 -10.78 -5.34 -5.44
C GLN A 46 -11.98 -5.22 -4.52
N LEU A 47 -11.94 -4.25 -3.61
CA LEU A 47 -12.99 -4.07 -2.62
C LEU A 47 -12.82 -2.69 -1.99
N ILE A 48 -13.92 -1.96 -1.80
CA ILE A 48 -13.95 -0.74 -1.00
C ILE A 48 -15.17 -0.81 -0.10
N SER A 49 -14.94 -0.78 1.21
CA SER A 49 -15.99 -0.78 2.21
C SER A 49 -15.49 -0.05 3.46
N PRO A 50 -16.38 0.25 4.42
CA PRO A 50 -15.94 0.86 5.68
C PRO A 50 -15.00 -0.03 6.50
N GLU A 51 -15.06 -1.35 6.28
CA GLU A 51 -14.27 -2.31 7.05
C GLU A 51 -12.96 -2.68 6.39
N VAL A 52 -12.89 -2.61 5.04
CA VAL A 52 -11.68 -2.98 4.33
C VAL A 52 -11.67 -2.41 2.92
N THR A 53 -10.50 -1.96 2.50
CA THR A 53 -10.26 -1.56 1.11
C THR A 53 -9.08 -2.35 0.59
N GLU A 54 -9.24 -2.95 -0.60
CA GLU A 54 -8.16 -3.65 -1.30
C GLU A 54 -8.03 -3.09 -2.69
N VAL A 55 -6.83 -2.62 -3.03
CA VAL A 55 -6.53 -2.02 -4.32
C VAL A 55 -5.18 -2.52 -4.80
N ARG A 56 -5.05 -2.77 -6.11
CA ARG A 56 -3.77 -3.13 -6.73
C ARG A 56 -3.34 -2.02 -7.68
N PHE A 57 -2.07 -1.62 -7.58
CA PHE A 57 -1.48 -0.64 -8.49
C PHE A 57 0.05 -0.80 -8.49
N LEU A 58 0.69 -0.56 -9.63
CA LEU A 58 2.15 -0.55 -9.77
C LEU A 58 2.80 -1.83 -9.22
N ASP A 59 2.19 -2.99 -9.49
CA ASP A 59 2.66 -4.29 -8.99
C ASP A 59 2.69 -4.37 -7.47
N MET A 60 1.90 -3.53 -6.80
CA MET A 60 1.73 -3.53 -5.36
C MET A 60 0.29 -3.85 -5.00
N LYS A 61 0.12 -4.46 -3.84
CA LYS A 61 -1.20 -4.72 -3.27
C LYS A 61 -1.35 -3.91 -2.01
N LEU A 62 -2.43 -3.13 -1.95
CA LEU A 62 -2.78 -2.35 -0.78
C LEU A 62 -4.01 -2.96 -0.12
N ALA A 63 -3.95 -3.13 1.19
CA ALA A 63 -5.11 -3.53 1.99
C ALA A 63 -5.17 -2.65 3.23
N VAL A 64 -6.31 -1.97 3.43
CA VAL A 64 -6.49 -1.08 4.58
C VAL A 64 -7.67 -1.57 5.40
N PHE A 65 -7.44 -1.72 6.69
CA PHE A 65 -8.44 -2.09 7.70
C PHE A 65 -8.55 -0.95 8.70
N PRO A 66 -9.58 -0.94 9.57
CA PRO A 66 -9.66 0.14 10.57
C PRO A 66 -8.47 0.21 11.51
N ASP A 67 -7.79 -0.90 11.74
CA ASP A 67 -6.68 -0.97 12.70
C ASP A 67 -5.31 -1.12 12.04
N ARG A 68 -5.22 -1.22 10.72
CA ARG A 68 -3.92 -1.38 10.05
C ARG A 68 -3.98 -1.04 8.58
N PHE A 69 -2.81 -0.68 8.07
CA PHE A 69 -2.57 -0.38 6.66
C PHE A 69 -1.46 -1.30 6.21
N LEU A 70 -1.70 -2.07 5.16
CA LEU A 70 -0.72 -3.01 4.63
C LEU A 70 -0.51 -2.73 3.15
N ILE A 71 0.75 -2.61 2.75
CA ILE A 71 1.11 -2.53 1.32
C ILE A 71 2.26 -3.49 1.06
N GLU A 72 2.18 -4.24 -0.04
CA GLU A 72 3.17 -5.26 -0.35
C GLU A 72 3.43 -5.36 -1.84
N THR A 73 4.61 -5.85 -2.19
CA THR A 73 4.97 -6.16 -3.57
C THR A 73 5.85 -7.40 -3.59
N HIS A 74 5.75 -8.17 -4.68
CA HIS A 74 6.64 -9.30 -4.94
C HIS A 74 7.75 -8.91 -5.91
N ASP A 75 7.84 -7.65 -6.27
CA ASP A 75 8.85 -7.12 -7.20
C ASP A 75 9.80 -6.23 -6.40
N ALA A 76 11.00 -6.75 -6.15
CA ALA A 76 12.01 -6.04 -5.35
C ALA A 76 12.39 -4.69 -5.97
N SER A 77 12.24 -4.53 -7.28
CA SER A 77 12.54 -3.27 -7.94
C SER A 77 11.54 -2.17 -7.58
N ARG A 78 10.42 -2.53 -6.96
CA ARG A 78 9.40 -1.58 -6.52
C ARG A 78 9.57 -1.14 -5.06
N ALA A 79 10.60 -1.64 -4.38
CA ALA A 79 10.77 -1.35 -2.95
C ALA A 79 10.81 0.14 -2.65
N GLU A 80 11.54 0.91 -3.47
CA GLU A 80 11.67 2.35 -3.27
C GLU A 80 10.34 3.05 -3.51
N LYS A 81 9.61 2.68 -4.56
CA LYS A 81 8.31 3.25 -4.85
C LYS A 81 7.30 2.92 -3.76
N LEU A 82 7.36 1.70 -3.23
CA LEU A 82 6.49 1.29 -2.14
C LEU A 82 6.72 2.18 -0.91
N GLN A 83 7.98 2.42 -0.55
CA GLN A 83 8.31 3.28 0.56
C GLN A 83 7.85 4.71 0.32
N ASP A 84 8.02 5.22 -0.90
CA ASP A 84 7.55 6.56 -1.25
C ASP A 84 6.04 6.68 -1.08
N VAL A 85 5.29 5.66 -1.49
CA VAL A 85 3.83 5.67 -1.33
C VAL A 85 3.48 5.75 0.15
N VAL A 86 4.12 4.95 1.00
CA VAL A 86 3.86 4.95 2.44
C VAL A 86 4.16 6.32 3.05
N ILE A 87 5.31 6.89 2.72
CA ILE A 87 5.71 8.20 3.25
C ILE A 87 4.72 9.27 2.83
N ASN A 88 4.30 9.24 1.57
CA ASN A 88 3.34 10.23 1.06
C ASN A 88 1.96 10.07 1.69
N VAL A 89 1.53 8.83 1.91
CA VAL A 89 0.26 8.59 2.61
C VAL A 89 0.31 9.19 4.00
N LEU A 90 1.37 8.92 4.75
CA LEU A 90 1.51 9.45 6.11
C LEU A 90 1.57 10.97 6.11
N ALA A 91 2.22 11.57 5.12
CA ALA A 91 2.29 13.02 5.01
C ALA A 91 0.93 13.67 4.75
N ARG A 92 0.02 12.94 4.09
CA ARG A 92 -1.33 13.43 3.78
C ARG A 92 -2.33 13.17 4.91
N LEU A 93 -1.95 12.40 5.92
CA LEU A 93 -2.83 12.01 7.02
C LEU A 93 -2.19 12.34 8.37
N PRO A 94 -1.85 13.62 8.64
CA PRO A 94 -1.09 13.98 9.83
C PRO A 94 -1.85 13.73 11.13
N HIS A 95 -3.18 13.60 11.08
CA HIS A 95 -3.99 13.36 12.27
C HIS A 95 -4.39 11.89 12.42
N THR A 96 -3.90 11.01 11.55
CA THR A 96 -4.17 9.59 11.66
C THR A 96 -3.22 8.98 12.68
N PRO A 97 -3.73 8.42 13.79
CA PRO A 97 -2.85 7.81 14.80
C PRO A 97 -2.18 6.57 14.21
N VAL A 98 -0.86 6.54 14.28
CA VAL A 98 -0.08 5.35 13.91
C VAL A 98 0.75 4.97 15.13
N THR A 99 0.53 3.76 15.64
CA THR A 99 1.19 3.31 16.87
C THR A 99 2.36 2.38 16.60
N ALA A 100 2.43 1.80 15.40
CA ALA A 100 3.53 0.89 15.06
C ALA A 100 3.71 0.86 13.56
N CYS A 101 4.96 0.61 13.14
CA CYS A 101 5.30 0.44 11.74
C CYS A 101 6.25 -0.75 11.63
N GLY A 102 5.93 -1.70 10.75
CA GLY A 102 6.77 -2.86 10.51
C GLY A 102 7.15 -2.96 9.05
N LEU A 103 8.41 -3.26 8.79
CA LEU A 103 8.90 -3.54 7.45
C LEU A 103 9.27 -5.02 7.39
N ASN A 104 8.67 -5.74 6.48
CA ASN A 104 8.98 -7.16 6.26
C ASN A 104 9.60 -7.33 4.89
N ASN A 105 10.64 -8.14 4.86
CA ASN A 105 11.31 -8.49 3.61
C ASN A 105 11.55 -9.99 3.65
N ALA A 106 10.74 -10.74 2.92
CA ALA A 106 10.80 -12.18 2.88
C ALA A 106 11.42 -12.63 1.56
N LEU A 107 12.29 -13.60 1.65
CA LEU A 107 12.95 -14.17 0.47
C LEU A 107 12.49 -15.60 0.21
#